data_f061cb8597593a8d3a81fc65ba2a2bf7
#
_entry.id   f061cb8597593a8d3a81fc65ba2a2bf7
#
_cell.length_a   1.000
_cell.length_b   1.000
_cell.length_c   1.000
_cell.angle_alpha   90.00
_cell.angle_beta   90.00
_cell.angle_gamma   90.00
#
_symmetry.space_group_name_H-M   'P 1'
#
loop_
_entity.id
_entity.type
_entity.pdbx_description
1 polymer ?
#
loop_
_entity_poly.entity_id
_entity_poly.type
_entity_poly.pdbx_seq_one_letter_code
_entity_poly.pdbx_strand_id
1 'polypeptide(L)'
;TLFRSELEELIAYWHGKLSHFQINTPSDEFNTMINTWNAYNCFMTFIWSRAASFTYCGLRNGYGYRDTVQDIQGVIHLAPEMAVEKIRFMLSAQVDNGGGLPLVKFTHNPGHEDTPDDASYVQETGHPAYRADDALWLFPTVYKYVSETGNVAFIDEVIPFANKDEGTVYEHLKRAIDFSMNHLGKHGMPAGLYADWNDCLRLGADGESTFVALQFYYAMTILKEFAAYKKDDEYIAYLDESQEKLGKIIQELCWNEDRFIRGFTGDGQVIGKRD
;
A
#
# COMPACT_ATOMS: atom_id res chain seq x y z
N THR A 1 6.44 -7.96 43.95
CA THR A 1 7.81 -7.70 43.45
C THR A 1 7.73 -7.16 42.03
N LEU A 2 8.68 -6.35 41.62
CA LEU A 2 8.75 -5.71 40.28
C LEU A 2 8.40 -6.67 39.13
N PHE A 3 8.96 -7.86 39.12
CA PHE A 3 8.69 -8.86 38.06
C PHE A 3 7.21 -9.27 37.96
N ARG A 4 6.50 -9.37 39.08
CA ARG A 4 5.07 -9.75 39.06
C ARG A 4 4.22 -8.60 38.55
N SER A 5 4.50 -7.36 38.92
CA SER A 5 3.77 -6.20 38.39
C SER A 5 3.98 -6.01 36.90
N GLU A 6 5.21 -6.15 36.43
CA GLU A 6 5.53 -6.10 34.98
C GLU A 6 4.78 -7.19 34.18
N LEU A 7 4.68 -8.41 34.74
CA LEU A 7 3.92 -9.48 34.10
C LEU A 7 2.42 -9.18 34.06
N GLU A 8 1.85 -8.67 35.14
CA GLU A 8 0.43 -8.29 35.21
C GLU A 8 0.13 -7.15 34.23
N GLU A 9 1.00 -6.16 34.12
CA GLU A 9 0.89 -5.07 33.15
C GLU A 9 0.95 -5.59 31.70
N LEU A 10 1.87 -6.50 31.39
CA LEU A 10 1.99 -7.11 30.08
C LEU A 10 0.75 -7.92 29.70
N ILE A 11 0.22 -8.72 30.65
CA ILE A 11 -1.01 -9.47 30.45
C ILE A 11 -2.18 -8.51 30.19
N ALA A 12 -2.32 -7.47 30.98
CA ALA A 12 -3.36 -6.46 30.81
C ALA A 12 -3.27 -5.74 29.48
N TYR A 13 -2.05 -5.39 29.04
CA TYR A 13 -1.81 -4.82 27.72
C TYR A 13 -2.33 -5.69 26.58
N TRP A 14 -1.92 -6.97 26.54
CA TRP A 14 -2.34 -7.88 25.48
C TRP A 14 -3.84 -8.18 25.52
N HIS A 15 -4.41 -8.40 26.71
CA HIS A 15 -5.86 -8.60 26.84
C HIS A 15 -6.62 -7.35 26.39
N GLY A 16 -6.14 -6.16 26.71
CA GLY A 16 -6.71 -4.91 26.23
C GLY A 16 -6.75 -4.84 24.69
N LYS A 17 -5.61 -5.11 24.05
CA LYS A 17 -5.51 -5.08 22.58
C LYS A 17 -6.38 -6.17 21.90
N LEU A 18 -6.33 -7.39 22.39
CA LEU A 18 -7.09 -8.51 21.82
C LEU A 18 -8.60 -8.39 22.05
N SER A 19 -9.05 -7.66 23.07
CA SER A 19 -10.47 -7.50 23.38
C SER A 19 -11.24 -6.58 22.43
N HIS A 20 -10.56 -5.81 21.58
CA HIS A 20 -11.22 -4.90 20.65
C HIS A 20 -12.02 -5.63 19.56
N PHE A 21 -11.65 -6.84 19.21
CA PHE A 21 -12.39 -7.66 18.28
C PHE A 21 -12.47 -9.08 18.79
N GLN A 22 -13.69 -9.54 19.08
CA GLN A 22 -13.94 -10.87 19.62
C GLN A 22 -15.15 -11.51 18.93
N ILE A 23 -15.04 -12.79 18.64
CA ILE A 23 -16.12 -13.61 18.14
C ILE A 23 -16.47 -14.71 19.14
N ASN A 24 -17.71 -15.17 19.10
CA ASN A 24 -18.17 -16.33 19.85
C ASN A 24 -19.02 -17.22 18.94
N THR A 25 -18.45 -18.32 18.49
CA THR A 25 -19.07 -19.31 17.59
C THR A 25 -19.13 -20.68 18.27
N PRO A 26 -19.86 -21.66 17.70
CA PRO A 26 -19.85 -23.04 18.22
C PRO A 26 -18.50 -23.77 18.14
N SER A 27 -17.49 -23.23 17.45
CA SER A 27 -16.14 -23.82 17.37
C SER A 27 -15.15 -23.05 18.23
N ASP A 28 -14.65 -23.70 19.29
CA ASP A 28 -13.65 -23.15 20.19
C ASP A 28 -12.31 -22.92 19.47
N GLU A 29 -11.95 -23.77 18.51
CA GLU A 29 -10.73 -23.63 17.72
C GLU A 29 -10.79 -22.38 16.85
N PHE A 30 -11.95 -22.13 16.21
CA PHE A 30 -12.15 -20.93 15.39
C PHE A 30 -12.14 -19.67 16.26
N ASN A 31 -12.82 -19.71 17.41
CA ASN A 31 -12.81 -18.60 18.38
C ASN A 31 -11.35 -18.30 18.82
N THR A 32 -10.58 -19.30 19.16
CA THR A 32 -9.18 -19.14 19.57
C THR A 32 -8.33 -18.56 18.43
N MET A 33 -8.51 -19.07 17.21
CA MET A 33 -7.79 -18.57 16.04
C MET A 33 -8.04 -17.08 15.81
N ILE A 34 -9.30 -16.65 15.83
CA ILE A 34 -9.66 -15.26 15.54
C ILE A 34 -9.35 -14.34 16.75
N ASN A 35 -9.77 -14.73 17.95
CA ASN A 35 -9.69 -13.86 19.13
C ASN A 35 -8.27 -13.66 19.66
N THR A 36 -7.35 -14.55 19.31
CA THR A 36 -5.98 -14.51 19.81
C THR A 36 -4.96 -14.48 18.68
N TRP A 37 -4.88 -15.57 17.92
CA TRP A 37 -3.76 -15.76 17.01
C TRP A 37 -3.78 -14.85 15.81
N ASN A 38 -4.95 -14.60 15.21
CA ASN A 38 -5.07 -13.69 14.08
C ASN A 38 -4.68 -12.26 14.47
N ALA A 39 -5.26 -11.75 15.55
CA ALA A 39 -4.93 -10.42 16.06
C ALA A 39 -3.46 -10.30 16.46
N TYR A 40 -2.92 -11.30 17.18
CA TYR A 40 -1.50 -11.33 17.56
C TYR A 40 -0.59 -11.30 16.33
N ASN A 41 -0.86 -12.14 15.32
CA ASN A 41 -0.07 -12.18 14.10
C ASN A 41 -0.14 -10.86 13.31
N CYS A 42 -1.30 -10.22 13.24
CA CYS A 42 -1.43 -8.90 12.64
C CYS A 42 -0.57 -7.85 13.36
N PHE A 43 -0.60 -7.84 14.70
CA PHE A 43 0.27 -6.95 15.48
C PHE A 43 1.76 -7.25 15.26
N MET A 44 2.16 -8.52 15.25
CA MET A 44 3.56 -8.88 15.02
C MET A 44 4.03 -8.47 13.64
N THR A 45 3.21 -8.71 12.62
CA THR A 45 3.49 -8.29 11.24
C THR A 45 3.60 -6.76 11.14
N PHE A 46 2.68 -6.04 11.75
CA PHE A 46 2.69 -4.58 11.77
C PHE A 46 3.91 -3.99 12.49
N ILE A 47 4.29 -4.54 13.66
CA ILE A 47 5.40 -4.03 14.47
C ILE A 47 6.74 -4.36 13.80
N TRP A 48 6.90 -5.59 13.32
CA TRP A 48 8.15 -6.11 12.78
C TRP A 48 8.29 -5.92 11.25
N SER A 49 7.26 -5.42 10.57
CA SER A 49 7.27 -5.24 9.12
C SER A 49 7.72 -6.50 8.36
N ARG A 50 7.11 -7.64 8.70
CA ARG A 50 7.46 -8.96 8.14
C ARG A 50 8.90 -9.40 8.42
N ALA A 51 9.58 -8.74 9.34
CA ALA A 51 10.91 -9.10 9.80
C ALA A 51 10.85 -10.36 10.69
N ALA A 52 10.65 -11.54 10.07
CA ALA A 52 10.54 -12.81 10.77
C ALA A 52 11.84 -13.22 11.49
N SER A 53 12.98 -12.75 11.01
CA SER A 53 14.28 -12.95 11.66
C SER A 53 15.33 -12.02 11.06
N PHE A 54 16.39 -11.76 11.81
CA PHE A 54 17.57 -11.06 11.28
C PHE A 54 18.18 -11.73 10.04
N THR A 55 18.03 -13.03 9.93
CA THR A 55 18.52 -13.80 8.80
C THR A 55 17.67 -13.59 7.54
N TYR A 56 16.35 -13.51 7.69
CA TYR A 56 15.43 -13.35 6.57
C TYR A 56 15.36 -11.92 6.04
N CYS A 57 15.24 -10.94 6.93
CA CYS A 57 15.16 -9.54 6.53
C CYS A 57 16.51 -8.98 6.16
N GLY A 58 17.54 -9.78 6.42
CA GLY A 58 18.88 -9.29 6.38
C GLY A 58 19.04 -8.15 7.39
N LEU A 59 20.04 -7.39 7.22
CA LEU A 59 20.25 -6.16 7.99
C LEU A 59 19.60 -4.97 7.26
N ARG A 60 18.44 -5.17 6.66
CA ARG A 60 17.72 -4.07 5.99
C ARG A 60 17.45 -2.97 6.99
N ASN A 61 17.84 -1.78 6.64
CA ASN A 61 17.77 -0.59 7.47
C ASN A 61 16.44 0.17 7.29
N GLY A 62 15.33 -0.56 7.06
CA GLY A 62 14.06 0.08 6.80
C GLY A 62 12.90 -0.86 6.52
N TYR A 63 11.79 -0.26 6.15
CA TYR A 63 10.53 -0.89 5.81
C TYR A 63 10.35 -1.01 4.30
N GLY A 64 9.85 -2.14 3.79
CA GLY A 64 9.29 -2.21 2.45
C GLY A 64 8.03 -1.36 2.39
N TYR A 65 7.92 -0.48 1.40
CA TYR A 65 6.80 0.47 1.33
C TYR A 65 5.44 -0.24 1.28
N ARG A 66 5.21 -1.00 0.22
CA ARG A 66 3.93 -1.69 0.01
C ARG A 66 3.61 -2.71 1.09
N ASP A 67 4.65 -3.41 1.59
CA ASP A 67 4.49 -4.40 2.64
C ASP A 67 3.93 -3.76 3.91
N THR A 68 4.54 -2.67 4.34
CA THR A 68 4.13 -1.95 5.55
C THR A 68 2.76 -1.32 5.38
N VAL A 69 2.46 -0.71 4.23
CA VAL A 69 1.14 -0.11 3.97
C VAL A 69 0.03 -1.17 4.00
N GLN A 70 0.28 -2.37 3.46
CA GLN A 70 -0.67 -3.49 3.55
C GLN A 70 -0.84 -3.98 4.99
N ASP A 71 0.26 -4.14 5.73
CA ASP A 71 0.26 -4.69 7.09
C ASP A 71 -0.52 -3.80 8.08
N ILE A 72 -0.53 -2.48 7.86
CA ILE A 72 -1.34 -1.54 8.63
C ILE A 72 -2.82 -1.94 8.63
N GLN A 73 -3.34 -2.43 7.50
CA GLN A 73 -4.75 -2.80 7.37
C GLN A 73 -5.20 -3.89 8.36
N GLY A 74 -4.26 -4.73 8.80
CA GLY A 74 -4.52 -5.79 9.77
C GLY A 74 -4.75 -5.30 11.20
N VAL A 75 -4.35 -4.07 11.53
CA VAL A 75 -4.42 -3.53 12.90
C VAL A 75 -5.33 -2.32 13.07
N ILE A 76 -5.88 -1.76 12.00
CA ILE A 76 -6.73 -0.56 12.05
C ILE A 76 -7.88 -0.73 13.06
N HIS A 77 -8.57 -1.86 13.03
CA HIS A 77 -9.69 -2.16 13.92
C HIS A 77 -9.27 -2.56 15.35
N LEU A 78 -7.99 -2.87 15.56
CA LEU A 78 -7.44 -3.27 16.86
C LEU A 78 -6.75 -2.11 17.58
N ALA A 79 -6.11 -1.23 16.85
CA ALA A 79 -5.34 -0.10 17.38
C ALA A 79 -5.27 1.04 16.36
N PRO A 80 -6.37 1.75 16.11
CA PRO A 80 -6.45 2.80 15.09
C PRO A 80 -5.45 3.94 15.33
N GLU A 81 -5.12 4.23 16.58
CA GLU A 81 -4.12 5.23 16.97
C GLU A 81 -2.70 4.86 16.51
N MET A 82 -2.34 3.58 16.61
CA MET A 82 -1.04 3.09 16.12
C MET A 82 -1.04 3.01 14.59
N ALA A 83 -2.16 2.61 14.02
CA ALA A 83 -2.33 2.51 12.57
C ALA A 83 -2.16 3.87 11.89
N VAL A 84 -2.81 4.93 12.39
CA VAL A 84 -2.74 6.26 11.79
C VAL A 84 -1.33 6.85 11.87
N GLU A 85 -0.60 6.65 12.95
CA GLU A 85 0.80 7.07 13.05
C GLU A 85 1.67 6.40 11.96
N LYS A 86 1.45 5.11 11.73
CA LYS A 86 2.17 4.40 10.67
C LYS A 86 1.70 4.84 9.27
N ILE A 87 0.42 5.16 9.08
CA ILE A 87 -0.08 5.73 7.81
C ILE A 87 0.60 7.06 7.52
N ARG A 88 0.70 7.97 8.51
CA ARG A 88 1.42 9.25 8.38
C ARG A 88 2.88 9.02 7.99
N PHE A 89 3.55 8.10 8.64
CA PHE A 89 4.92 7.73 8.33
C PHE A 89 5.07 7.21 6.90
N MET A 90 4.16 6.37 6.42
CA MET A 90 4.22 5.83 5.06
C MET A 90 3.81 6.86 4.01
N LEU A 91 2.88 7.76 4.30
CA LEU A 91 2.56 8.90 3.44
C LEU A 91 3.78 9.82 3.28
N SER A 92 4.48 10.12 4.38
CA SER A 92 5.70 10.94 4.32
C SER A 92 6.85 10.29 3.54
N ALA A 93 6.76 9.02 3.22
CA ALA A 93 7.70 8.30 2.36
C ALA A 93 7.25 8.22 0.89
N GLN A 94 6.18 8.89 0.52
CA GLN A 94 5.80 9.11 -0.86
C GLN A 94 6.62 10.28 -1.44
N VAL A 95 7.19 10.10 -2.63
CA VAL A 95 7.91 11.15 -3.35
C VAL A 95 6.93 12.17 -3.91
N ASP A 96 7.34 13.41 -4.09
CA ASP A 96 6.50 14.50 -4.60
C ASP A 96 5.90 14.24 -5.99
N ASN A 97 6.49 13.32 -6.76
CA ASN A 97 5.94 12.86 -8.04
C ASN A 97 4.82 11.82 -7.90
N GLY A 98 4.51 11.37 -6.68
CA GLY A 98 3.45 10.42 -6.36
C GLY A 98 3.91 8.96 -6.21
N GLY A 99 5.15 8.62 -6.56
CA GLY A 99 5.72 7.28 -6.35
C GLY A 99 6.11 7.04 -4.90
N GLY A 100 6.15 5.78 -4.48
CA GLY A 100 6.64 5.40 -3.14
C GLY A 100 8.14 5.12 -3.13
N LEU A 101 8.82 5.42 -2.03
CA LEU A 101 10.19 4.93 -1.79
C LEU A 101 10.15 3.40 -1.61
N PRO A 102 10.80 2.59 -2.46
CA PRO A 102 10.75 1.13 -2.33
C PRO A 102 11.25 0.61 -0.98
N LEU A 103 12.16 1.35 -0.35
CA LEU A 103 12.65 1.13 1.00
C LEU A 103 12.56 2.42 1.80
N VAL A 104 11.83 2.40 2.91
CA VAL A 104 11.70 3.52 3.85
C VAL A 104 12.63 3.26 5.03
N LYS A 105 13.70 4.02 5.14
CA LYS A 105 14.72 3.83 6.19
C LYS A 105 14.13 4.04 7.60
N PHE A 106 14.67 3.38 8.61
CA PHE A 106 14.30 3.68 10.01
C PHE A 106 14.68 5.11 10.41
N THR A 107 15.64 5.70 9.73
CA THR A 107 16.09 7.09 9.88
C THR A 107 15.45 8.02 8.85
N HIS A 108 14.31 7.62 8.27
CA HIS A 108 13.59 8.41 7.29
C HIS A 108 13.43 9.87 7.75
N ASN A 109 13.79 10.79 6.86
CA ASN A 109 13.77 12.24 7.10
C ASN A 109 12.94 12.95 6.03
N PRO A 110 11.62 13.08 6.23
CA PRO A 110 10.72 13.67 5.24
C PRO A 110 11.20 15.03 4.75
N GLY A 111 11.06 15.27 3.45
CA GLY A 111 11.50 16.50 2.78
C GLY A 111 12.99 16.50 2.36
N HIS A 112 13.74 15.45 2.68
CA HIS A 112 15.19 15.40 2.46
C HIS A 112 15.71 14.07 1.91
N GLU A 113 14.80 13.16 1.53
CA GLU A 113 15.23 11.87 0.98
C GLU A 113 15.60 11.99 -0.50
N ASP A 114 16.60 11.22 -0.92
CA ASP A 114 16.88 11.00 -2.32
C ASP A 114 15.77 10.18 -2.98
N THR A 115 15.51 10.43 -4.24
CA THR A 115 14.48 9.71 -4.98
C THR A 115 15.02 8.44 -5.63
N PRO A 116 14.18 7.45 -5.94
CA PRO A 116 14.61 6.24 -6.66
C PRO A 116 15.26 6.48 -8.03
N ASP A 117 15.15 7.69 -8.57
CA ASP A 117 15.84 8.11 -9.80
C ASP A 117 17.28 8.60 -9.55
N ASP A 118 17.64 8.88 -8.30
CA ASP A 118 18.96 9.37 -7.93
C ASP A 118 19.97 8.22 -7.79
N ALA A 119 21.18 8.42 -8.31
CA ALA A 119 22.25 7.43 -8.21
C ALA A 119 22.67 7.15 -6.76
N SER A 120 22.62 8.15 -5.88
CA SER A 120 22.88 8.03 -4.45
C SER A 120 21.89 7.07 -3.78
N TYR A 121 20.62 7.20 -4.10
CA TYR A 121 19.59 6.29 -3.61
C TYR A 121 19.87 4.83 -4.01
N VAL A 122 20.16 4.59 -5.29
CA VAL A 122 20.49 3.24 -5.80
C VAL A 122 21.71 2.66 -5.11
N GLN A 123 22.73 3.48 -4.90
CA GLN A 123 23.96 3.05 -4.22
C GLN A 123 23.69 2.65 -2.77
N GLU A 124 22.82 3.37 -2.07
CA GLU A 124 22.54 3.13 -0.66
C GLU A 124 21.51 2.01 -0.44
N THR A 125 20.47 1.96 -1.25
CA THR A 125 19.34 1.04 -1.03
C THR A 125 19.44 -0.25 -1.83
N GLY A 126 20.18 -0.25 -2.94
CA GLY A 126 20.23 -1.34 -3.90
C GLY A 126 18.95 -1.47 -4.77
N HIS A 127 18.10 -0.46 -4.78
CA HIS A 127 16.86 -0.43 -5.56
C HIS A 127 16.95 0.64 -6.66
N PRO A 128 16.96 0.25 -7.95
CA PRO A 128 17.24 1.17 -9.06
C PRO A 128 16.06 2.06 -9.47
N ALA A 129 14.83 1.75 -9.09
CA ALA A 129 13.66 2.46 -9.58
C ALA A 129 12.41 2.21 -8.72
N TYR A 130 11.35 2.95 -9.02
CA TYR A 130 10.04 2.77 -8.40
C TYR A 130 9.43 1.40 -8.72
N ARG A 131 8.60 0.91 -7.82
CA ARG A 131 7.67 -0.20 -8.08
C ARG A 131 6.32 0.34 -8.52
N ALA A 132 5.67 -0.40 -9.42
CA ALA A 132 4.42 0.05 -10.04
C ALA A 132 3.24 0.12 -9.07
N ASP A 133 3.27 -0.67 -8.01
CA ASP A 133 2.14 -0.85 -7.10
C ASP A 133 2.31 -0.16 -5.73
N ASP A 134 3.52 0.33 -5.38
CA ASP A 134 3.82 0.83 -4.03
C ASP A 134 2.80 1.86 -3.55
N ALA A 135 2.64 2.99 -4.24
CA ALA A 135 1.76 4.07 -3.83
C ALA A 135 0.26 3.72 -3.94
N LEU A 136 -0.10 2.75 -4.78
CA LEU A 136 -1.49 2.32 -4.94
C LEU A 136 -2.04 1.59 -3.70
N TRP A 137 -1.19 1.06 -2.84
CA TRP A 137 -1.60 0.45 -1.58
C TRP A 137 -2.06 1.47 -0.53
N LEU A 138 -1.75 2.75 -0.70
CA LEU A 138 -2.26 3.82 0.17
C LEU A 138 -3.79 3.91 0.14
N PHE A 139 -4.41 3.70 -1.03
CA PHE A 139 -5.85 3.87 -1.20
C PHE A 139 -6.68 2.96 -0.30
N PRO A 140 -6.55 1.62 -0.36
CA PRO A 140 -7.32 0.75 0.52
C PRO A 140 -6.96 0.96 2.00
N THR A 141 -5.73 1.37 2.32
CA THR A 141 -5.30 1.57 3.70
C THR A 141 -5.89 2.84 4.31
N VAL A 142 -5.83 3.97 3.60
CA VAL A 142 -6.45 5.24 4.03
C VAL A 142 -7.97 5.09 4.08
N TYR A 143 -8.56 4.48 3.06
CA TYR A 143 -10.00 4.24 2.99
C TYR A 143 -10.50 3.40 4.16
N LYS A 144 -9.80 2.30 4.45
CA LYS A 144 -10.14 1.43 5.58
C LYS A 144 -10.02 2.17 6.91
N TYR A 145 -8.98 2.98 7.10
CA TYR A 145 -8.83 3.79 8.31
C TYR A 145 -9.98 4.78 8.48
N VAL A 146 -10.30 5.53 7.44
CA VAL A 146 -11.42 6.50 7.48
C VAL A 146 -12.76 5.79 7.71
N SER A 147 -12.99 4.65 7.05
CA SER A 147 -14.23 3.89 7.19
C SER A 147 -14.40 3.29 8.58
N GLU A 148 -13.32 2.78 9.19
CA GLU A 148 -13.34 2.16 10.51
C GLU A 148 -13.51 3.19 11.63
N THR A 149 -12.84 4.34 11.50
CA THR A 149 -12.81 5.36 12.57
C THR A 149 -13.85 6.46 12.41
N GLY A 150 -14.40 6.64 11.21
CA GLY A 150 -15.23 7.80 10.86
C GLY A 150 -14.44 9.13 10.76
N ASN A 151 -13.11 9.09 10.88
CA ASN A 151 -12.27 10.28 10.84
C ASN A 151 -12.02 10.76 9.40
N VAL A 152 -13.04 11.31 8.77
CA VAL A 152 -12.93 11.83 7.40
C VAL A 152 -11.97 13.03 7.32
N ALA A 153 -11.85 13.81 8.39
CA ALA A 153 -10.94 14.95 8.43
C ALA A 153 -9.48 14.59 8.21
N PHE A 154 -9.12 13.31 8.38
CA PHE A 154 -7.76 12.82 8.08
C PHE A 154 -7.32 13.10 6.65
N ILE A 155 -8.24 13.14 5.67
CA ILE A 155 -7.89 13.43 4.27
C ILE A 155 -7.41 14.87 4.04
N ASP A 156 -7.67 15.77 4.99
CA ASP A 156 -7.25 17.18 4.96
C ASP A 156 -5.93 17.42 5.74
N GLU A 157 -5.43 16.41 6.42
CA GLU A 157 -4.17 16.51 7.16
C GLU A 157 -3.00 16.70 6.19
N VAL A 158 -2.16 17.70 6.47
CA VAL A 158 -0.98 18.01 5.64
C VAL A 158 0.20 17.17 6.12
N ILE A 159 0.83 16.47 5.18
CA ILE A 159 1.96 15.58 5.42
C ILE A 159 3.07 15.93 4.41
N PRO A 160 4.35 16.00 4.84
CA PRO A 160 5.45 16.23 3.92
C PRO A 160 5.64 15.05 2.96
N PHE A 161 6.08 15.32 1.73
CA PHE A 161 6.61 14.29 0.83
C PHE A 161 8.04 13.91 1.23
N ALA A 162 8.52 12.80 0.70
CA ALA A 162 9.82 12.25 1.06
C ALA A 162 10.98 13.18 0.73
N ASN A 163 10.95 13.82 -0.42
CA ASN A 163 12.08 14.59 -0.96
C ASN A 163 11.93 16.11 -0.82
N LYS A 164 10.74 16.65 -0.95
CA LYS A 164 10.44 18.09 -0.85
C LYS A 164 8.95 18.35 -0.81
N ASP A 165 8.56 19.55 -0.43
CA ASP A 165 7.17 20.01 -0.35
C ASP A 165 6.30 19.17 0.62
N GLU A 166 5.04 19.56 0.72
CA GLU A 166 4.02 18.91 1.53
C GLU A 166 2.67 18.98 0.84
N GLY A 167 1.74 18.14 1.21
CA GLY A 167 0.38 18.13 0.68
C GLY A 167 -0.60 17.48 1.64
N THR A 168 -1.89 17.69 1.43
CA THR A 168 -2.91 16.97 2.16
C THR A 168 -2.88 15.48 1.81
N VAL A 169 -3.41 14.62 2.68
CA VAL A 169 -3.58 13.20 2.37
C VAL A 169 -4.33 13.01 1.05
N TYR A 170 -5.33 13.85 0.79
CA TYR A 170 -6.04 13.84 -0.50
C TYR A 170 -5.11 14.14 -1.68
N GLU A 171 -4.21 15.12 -1.56
CA GLU A 171 -3.20 15.43 -2.59
C GLU A 171 -2.18 14.32 -2.76
N HIS A 172 -1.75 13.65 -1.68
CA HIS A 172 -0.93 12.44 -1.76
C HIS A 172 -1.58 11.37 -2.63
N LEU A 173 -2.87 11.11 -2.43
CA LEU A 173 -3.63 10.15 -3.24
C LEU A 173 -3.77 10.61 -4.69
N LYS A 174 -4.07 11.91 -4.95
CA LYS A 174 -4.12 12.45 -6.32
C LYS A 174 -2.78 12.26 -7.04
N ARG A 175 -1.66 12.59 -6.39
CA ARG A 175 -0.32 12.42 -6.98
C ARG A 175 0.02 10.95 -7.25
N ALA A 176 -0.48 9.99 -6.45
CA ALA A 176 -0.30 8.56 -6.74
C ALA A 176 -1.07 8.13 -8.02
N ILE A 177 -2.25 8.69 -8.29
CA ILE A 177 -2.96 8.49 -9.56
C ILE A 177 -2.15 9.11 -10.71
N ASP A 178 -1.70 10.36 -10.55
CA ASP A 178 -0.92 11.06 -11.58
C ASP A 178 0.39 10.32 -11.89
N PHE A 179 1.05 9.76 -10.87
CA PHE A 179 2.23 8.94 -11.07
C PHE A 179 1.93 7.75 -11.99
N SER A 180 0.88 7.01 -11.72
CA SER A 180 0.49 5.87 -12.56
C SER A 180 0.07 6.30 -13.96
N MET A 181 -0.65 7.43 -14.09
CA MET A 181 -1.06 7.99 -15.39
C MET A 181 0.12 8.46 -16.24
N ASN A 182 1.16 8.97 -15.60
CA ASN A 182 2.39 9.41 -16.27
C ASN A 182 3.32 8.25 -16.65
N HIS A 183 3.04 7.04 -16.17
CA HIS A 183 3.80 5.83 -16.43
C HIS A 183 2.90 4.73 -17.02
N LEU A 184 2.19 5.04 -18.10
CA LEU A 184 1.41 4.04 -18.82
C LEU A 184 2.29 3.31 -19.84
N GLY A 185 2.05 2.01 -19.98
CA GLY A 185 2.67 1.19 -21.00
C GLY A 185 1.97 1.30 -22.34
N LYS A 186 2.37 0.43 -23.26
CA LYS A 186 1.94 0.45 -24.67
C LYS A 186 0.43 0.28 -24.88
N HIS A 187 -0.23 -0.47 -23.99
CA HIS A 187 -1.66 -0.75 -24.08
C HIS A 187 -2.51 0.23 -23.27
N GLY A 188 -1.87 1.17 -22.52
CA GLY A 188 -2.57 2.14 -21.69
C GLY A 188 -2.87 1.65 -20.27
N MET A 189 -2.21 0.60 -19.84
CA MET A 189 -2.18 0.17 -18.43
C MET A 189 -0.91 0.69 -17.74
N PRO A 190 -0.88 0.77 -16.39
CA PRO A 190 0.34 1.15 -15.69
C PRO A 190 1.52 0.24 -16.09
N ALA A 191 2.65 0.86 -16.41
CA ALA A 191 3.89 0.17 -16.73
C ALA A 191 4.44 -0.57 -15.51
N GLY A 192 5.15 -1.67 -15.76
CA GLY A 192 5.68 -2.56 -14.71
C GLY A 192 6.80 -1.95 -13.88
N LEU A 193 7.47 -0.93 -14.41
CA LEU A 193 8.61 -0.27 -13.77
C LEU A 193 9.65 -1.30 -13.30
N TYR A 194 10.17 -1.17 -12.07
CA TYR A 194 11.13 -2.15 -11.54
C TYR A 194 10.47 -3.49 -11.20
N ALA A 195 9.28 -3.45 -10.60
CA ALA A 195 8.48 -4.64 -10.28
C ALA A 195 7.01 -4.27 -9.98
N ASP A 196 6.12 -5.25 -10.11
CA ASP A 196 4.81 -5.25 -9.47
C ASP A 196 4.89 -5.97 -8.11
N TRP A 197 3.74 -6.27 -7.50
CA TRP A 197 3.67 -6.99 -6.23
C TRP A 197 4.40 -8.35 -6.25
N ASN A 198 4.44 -9.02 -7.38
CA ASN A 198 5.21 -10.23 -7.56
C ASN A 198 6.62 -9.92 -8.10
N ASP A 199 7.57 -9.71 -7.21
CA ASP A 199 8.97 -9.41 -7.54
C ASP A 199 9.64 -10.44 -8.46
N CYS A 200 9.10 -11.67 -8.51
CA CYS A 200 9.60 -12.73 -9.39
C CYS A 200 9.09 -12.61 -10.83
N LEU A 201 8.01 -11.85 -11.05
CA LEU A 201 7.44 -11.66 -12.37
C LEU A 201 8.11 -10.47 -13.05
N ARG A 202 9.08 -10.76 -13.88
CA ARG A 202 9.85 -9.74 -14.62
C ARG A 202 9.23 -9.46 -15.97
N LEU A 203 8.28 -8.54 -16.02
CA LEU A 203 7.66 -8.10 -17.28
C LEU A 203 8.54 -7.10 -18.05
N GLY A 204 9.56 -6.53 -17.41
CA GLY A 204 10.35 -5.40 -17.92
C GLY A 204 9.74 -4.05 -17.53
N ALA A 205 10.55 -3.01 -17.59
CA ALA A 205 10.14 -1.66 -17.17
C ALA A 205 8.92 -1.15 -17.95
N ASP A 206 8.85 -1.48 -19.25
CA ASP A 206 7.77 -1.11 -20.17
C ASP A 206 6.68 -2.20 -20.25
N GLY A 207 6.82 -3.30 -19.53
CA GLY A 207 5.78 -4.33 -19.44
C GLY A 207 4.57 -3.83 -18.65
N GLU A 208 3.43 -4.51 -18.77
CA GLU A 208 2.19 -4.08 -18.12
C GLU A 208 1.60 -5.24 -17.33
N SER A 209 1.26 -4.98 -16.07
CA SER A 209 0.69 -5.98 -15.17
C SER A 209 -0.82 -5.82 -15.08
N THR A 210 -1.56 -6.90 -15.37
CA THR A 210 -3.01 -6.92 -15.15
C THR A 210 -3.37 -6.70 -13.68
N PHE A 211 -2.53 -7.20 -12.75
CA PHE A 211 -2.73 -6.96 -11.32
C PHE A 211 -2.67 -5.47 -10.97
N VAL A 212 -1.64 -4.77 -11.45
CA VAL A 212 -1.50 -3.33 -11.19
C VAL A 212 -2.61 -2.53 -11.88
N ALA A 213 -3.03 -2.93 -13.09
CA ALA A 213 -4.15 -2.30 -13.79
C ALA A 213 -5.46 -2.41 -12.99
N LEU A 214 -5.75 -3.58 -12.40
CA LEU A 214 -6.90 -3.79 -11.53
C LEU A 214 -6.78 -3.00 -10.23
N GLN A 215 -5.59 -2.95 -9.64
CA GLN A 215 -5.32 -2.16 -8.44
C GLN A 215 -5.50 -0.65 -8.70
N PHE A 216 -5.01 -0.17 -9.83
CA PHE A 216 -5.18 1.22 -10.26
C PHE A 216 -6.65 1.57 -10.51
N TYR A 217 -7.40 0.67 -11.15
CA TYR A 217 -8.85 0.81 -11.29
C TYR A 217 -9.54 0.95 -9.94
N TYR A 218 -9.17 0.12 -8.97
CA TYR A 218 -9.71 0.16 -7.61
C TYR A 218 -9.31 1.43 -6.86
N ALA A 219 -8.06 1.89 -7.03
CA ALA A 219 -7.59 3.14 -6.46
C ALA A 219 -8.43 4.34 -6.92
N MET A 220 -8.74 4.42 -8.23
CA MET A 220 -9.63 5.45 -8.76
C MET A 220 -11.05 5.36 -8.17
N THR A 221 -11.56 4.15 -7.95
CA THR A 221 -12.87 3.95 -7.30
C THR A 221 -12.89 4.56 -5.89
N ILE A 222 -11.88 4.26 -5.09
CA ILE A 222 -11.74 4.83 -3.73
C ILE A 222 -11.61 6.35 -3.78
N LEU A 223 -10.76 6.86 -4.66
CA LEU A 223 -10.49 8.29 -4.70
C LEU A 223 -11.74 9.10 -5.09
N LYS A 224 -12.62 8.55 -5.92
CA LYS A 224 -13.91 9.20 -6.24
C LYS A 224 -14.79 9.43 -5.02
N GLU A 225 -14.78 8.51 -4.05
CA GLU A 225 -15.52 8.70 -2.80
C GLU A 225 -14.95 9.88 -1.99
N PHE A 226 -13.63 10.00 -1.90
CA PHE A 226 -12.99 11.14 -1.25
C PHE A 226 -13.20 12.45 -2.04
N ALA A 227 -13.12 12.40 -3.37
CA ALA A 227 -13.41 13.55 -4.23
C ALA A 227 -14.85 14.03 -4.07
N ALA A 228 -15.82 13.12 -3.96
CA ALA A 228 -17.21 13.46 -3.68
C ALA A 228 -17.38 14.16 -2.32
N TYR A 229 -16.69 13.67 -1.29
CA TYR A 229 -16.67 14.34 0.01
C TYR A 229 -16.07 15.76 -0.09
N LYS A 230 -15.01 15.92 -0.88
CA LYS A 230 -14.36 17.20 -1.15
C LYS A 230 -15.16 18.11 -2.10
N LYS A 231 -16.21 17.58 -2.76
CA LYS A 231 -16.98 18.26 -3.83
C LYS A 231 -16.10 18.66 -5.03
N ASP A 232 -15.13 17.80 -5.36
CA ASP A 232 -14.21 17.97 -6.49
C ASP A 232 -14.82 17.29 -7.73
N ASP A 233 -15.93 17.85 -8.23
CA ASP A 233 -16.71 17.27 -9.34
C ASP A 233 -15.89 17.18 -10.63
N GLU A 234 -14.98 18.13 -10.88
CA GLU A 234 -14.10 18.11 -12.03
C GLU A 234 -13.15 16.91 -11.99
N TYR A 235 -12.60 16.63 -10.81
CA TYR A 235 -11.70 15.48 -10.65
C TYR A 235 -12.45 14.15 -10.69
N ILE A 236 -13.70 14.11 -10.22
CA ILE A 236 -14.56 12.93 -10.37
C ILE A 236 -14.77 12.61 -11.85
N ALA A 237 -15.10 13.63 -12.67
CA ALA A 237 -15.30 13.45 -14.11
C ALA A 237 -14.02 12.93 -14.80
N TYR A 238 -12.85 13.45 -14.41
CA TYR A 238 -11.56 12.97 -14.90
C TYR A 238 -11.30 11.50 -14.54
N LEU A 239 -11.59 11.12 -13.29
CA LEU A 239 -11.43 9.73 -12.83
C LEU A 239 -12.42 8.79 -13.53
N ASP A 240 -13.68 9.21 -13.77
CA ASP A 240 -14.68 8.42 -14.49
C ASP A 240 -14.24 8.12 -15.91
N GLU A 241 -13.76 9.12 -16.65
CA GLU A 241 -13.25 8.95 -17.99
C GLU A 241 -12.05 8.00 -18.05
N SER A 242 -11.10 8.21 -17.12
CA SER A 242 -9.88 7.40 -17.03
C SER A 242 -10.20 5.94 -16.67
N GLN A 243 -11.11 5.74 -15.72
CA GLN A 243 -11.53 4.42 -15.27
C GLN A 243 -12.33 3.68 -16.35
N GLU A 244 -13.18 4.37 -17.11
CA GLU A 244 -13.90 3.77 -18.23
C GLU A 244 -12.93 3.27 -19.31
N LYS A 245 -11.93 4.09 -19.67
CA LYS A 245 -10.89 3.71 -20.63
C LYS A 245 -10.11 2.49 -20.16
N LEU A 246 -9.62 2.52 -18.92
CA LEU A 246 -8.85 1.42 -18.35
C LEU A 246 -9.70 0.14 -18.23
N GLY A 247 -10.96 0.26 -17.85
CA GLY A 247 -11.88 -0.87 -17.74
C GLY A 247 -12.11 -1.57 -19.08
N LYS A 248 -12.25 -0.81 -20.18
CA LYS A 248 -12.34 -1.37 -21.54
C LYS A 248 -11.05 -2.11 -21.93
N ILE A 249 -9.89 -1.51 -21.66
CA ILE A 249 -8.59 -2.14 -21.93
C ILE A 249 -8.45 -3.47 -21.16
N ILE A 250 -8.79 -3.48 -19.89
CA ILE A 250 -8.72 -4.70 -19.06
C ILE A 250 -9.64 -5.79 -19.60
N GLN A 251 -10.88 -5.44 -20.00
CA GLN A 251 -11.84 -6.40 -20.51
C GLN A 251 -11.43 -6.95 -21.88
N GLU A 252 -10.93 -6.11 -22.77
CA GLU A 252 -10.61 -6.48 -24.16
C GLU A 252 -9.27 -7.20 -24.28
N LEU A 253 -8.27 -6.79 -23.48
CA LEU A 253 -6.91 -7.30 -23.64
C LEU A 253 -6.49 -8.28 -22.56
N CYS A 254 -7.02 -8.14 -21.33
CA CYS A 254 -6.57 -8.97 -20.23
C CYS A 254 -7.47 -10.17 -19.92
N TRP A 255 -8.74 -10.16 -20.36
CA TRP A 255 -9.62 -11.31 -20.20
C TRP A 255 -9.34 -12.36 -21.28
N ASN A 256 -9.01 -13.58 -20.85
CA ASN A 256 -8.73 -14.70 -21.75
C ASN A 256 -9.59 -15.91 -21.35
N GLU A 257 -10.66 -16.14 -22.10
CA GLU A 257 -11.62 -17.23 -21.93
C GLU A 257 -12.30 -17.24 -20.53
N ASP A 258 -11.63 -17.78 -19.52
CA ASP A 258 -12.15 -18.01 -18.16
C ASP A 258 -11.32 -17.32 -17.08
N ARG A 259 -10.29 -16.55 -17.44
CA ARG A 259 -9.36 -15.92 -16.50
C ARG A 259 -8.72 -14.65 -17.05
N PHE A 260 -8.15 -13.87 -16.19
CA PHE A 260 -7.25 -12.80 -16.59
C PHE A 260 -5.86 -13.36 -16.93
N ILE A 261 -5.23 -12.81 -17.98
CA ILE A 261 -3.80 -12.98 -18.21
C ILE A 261 -3.02 -12.30 -17.08
N ARG A 262 -1.74 -12.65 -16.92
CA ARG A 262 -0.91 -12.03 -15.90
C ARG A 262 -0.40 -10.64 -16.33
N GLY A 263 -0.17 -10.46 -17.62
CA GLY A 263 0.28 -9.19 -18.18
C GLY A 263 0.98 -9.34 -19.53
N PHE A 264 1.63 -8.26 -19.92
CA PHE A 264 2.44 -8.16 -21.13
C PHE A 264 3.88 -7.85 -20.78
N THR A 265 4.83 -8.51 -21.40
CA THR A 265 6.23 -8.12 -21.32
C THR A 265 6.51 -6.87 -22.15
N GLY A 266 7.61 -6.17 -21.87
CA GLY A 266 8.00 -4.96 -22.64
C GLY A 266 8.17 -5.21 -24.15
N ASP A 267 8.52 -6.44 -24.56
CA ASP A 267 8.58 -6.86 -25.96
C ASP A 267 7.23 -7.35 -26.53
N GLY A 268 6.17 -7.30 -25.73
CA GLY A 268 4.78 -7.57 -26.15
C GLY A 268 4.34 -9.02 -26.03
N GLN A 269 5.11 -9.90 -25.35
CA GLN A 269 4.65 -11.26 -25.08
C GLN A 269 3.55 -11.25 -24.03
N VAL A 270 2.54 -12.10 -24.21
CA VAL A 270 1.44 -12.29 -23.25
C VAL A 270 1.85 -13.36 -22.24
N ILE A 271 1.78 -13.03 -20.96
CA ILE A 271 2.07 -13.95 -19.86
C ILE A 271 0.76 -14.39 -19.18
N GLY A 272 0.62 -15.69 -18.96
CA GLY A 272 -0.56 -16.27 -18.30
C GLY A 272 -1.76 -16.49 -19.22
N LYS A 273 -1.55 -16.49 -20.52
CA LYS A 273 -2.54 -16.94 -21.50
C LYS A 273 -2.69 -18.47 -21.41
N ARG A 274 -3.91 -18.95 -21.64
CA ARG A 274 -4.16 -20.39 -21.78
C ARG A 274 -3.58 -20.86 -23.13
N ASP A 275 -2.92 -22.01 -23.11
CA ASP A 275 -2.41 -22.69 -24.33
C ASP A 275 -3.55 -23.30 -25.14
#